data_aaa6f25cc62dd868b92ec7d843ef0345
#
_entry.id   aaa6f25cc62dd868b92ec7d843ef0345
#
_cell.length_a   1.000
_cell.length_b   1.000
_cell.length_c   1.000
_cell.angle_alpha   90.00
_cell.angle_beta   90.00
_cell.angle_gamma   90.00
#
_symmetry.space_group_name_H-M   'P 1'
#
loop_
_entity.id
_entity.type
_entity.pdbx_description
1 polymer ?
#
loop_
_entity_poly.entity_id
_entity_poly.type
_entity_poly.pdbx_seq_one_letter_code
_entity_poly.pdbx_strand_id
1 'polypeptide(L)'
;MTLNKSLAGWGLLVVLGLNLRPILSSISPLLGEIRQATGLSFQSSALLTSLPVVCMGLVALVGVRVEARLGERRGIALGLMMILLACLARWLMGQASALLVTALLGGAGVALIQALVPTMIKREFRHRVPVAMGVYSASLMAGGGLAALLSPLVATHFQEWQAGLGVWLLPALGALLLWAWLPLGAARNPQVVPAFKDLRNRRAWLLALYFGLVNCGYMSLVAWLPAYYQQLGWGVLPSGSLLAFMTIFQVIAALLMPVLAQRGIDRRPLLGIALLAQTVGYLGLIVAPQASAHLWVALCGFGLGACFALSLLLTLDHHRDPRQAGQLAAFVQGVGFLINAVSPWMTGWLRELTGNFVSAWVVLTVTAVAMLVVTRVFSPATYRTAPAL
;
A
#
# COMPACT_ATOMS: atom_id res chain seq x y z
N MET A 1 33.30 -11.91 10.00
CA MET A 1 32.82 -11.05 8.91
C MET A 1 31.37 -11.33 8.48
N THR A 2 30.80 -12.48 8.78
CA THR A 2 29.45 -12.92 8.34
C THR A 2 28.29 -12.35 9.18
N LEU A 3 28.48 -12.16 10.49
CA LEU A 3 27.42 -11.66 11.40
C LEU A 3 27.05 -10.20 11.10
N ASN A 4 28.04 -9.34 10.83
CA ASN A 4 27.82 -7.93 10.49
C ASN A 4 27.06 -7.73 9.16
N LYS A 5 27.30 -8.60 8.16
CA LYS A 5 26.56 -8.55 6.88
C LYS A 5 25.09 -8.96 7.04
N SER A 6 24.81 -9.90 7.96
CA SER A 6 23.43 -10.31 8.25
C SER A 6 22.64 -9.18 8.91
N LEU A 7 23.16 -8.55 9.95
CA LEU A 7 22.50 -7.43 10.65
C LEU A 7 22.27 -6.21 9.72
N ALA A 8 23.28 -5.88 8.90
CA ALA A 8 23.18 -4.79 7.92
C ALA A 8 22.10 -5.08 6.85
N GLY A 9 21.94 -6.34 6.43
CA GLY A 9 20.88 -6.76 5.51
C GLY A 9 19.47 -6.58 6.10
N TRP A 10 19.28 -6.94 7.38
CA TRP A 10 18.02 -6.71 8.09
C TRP A 10 17.72 -5.21 8.27
N GLY A 11 18.71 -4.43 8.69
CA GLY A 11 18.58 -2.97 8.80
C GLY A 11 18.20 -2.31 7.47
N LEU A 12 18.86 -2.71 6.38
CA LEU A 12 18.54 -2.22 5.04
C LEU A 12 17.09 -2.56 4.64
N LEU A 13 16.62 -3.79 4.93
CA LEU A 13 15.27 -4.21 4.61
C LEU A 13 14.21 -3.34 5.32
N VAL A 14 14.46 -3.03 6.59
CA VAL A 14 13.62 -2.12 7.39
C VAL A 14 13.63 -0.72 6.78
N VAL A 15 14.81 -0.17 6.50
CA VAL A 15 14.95 1.18 5.93
C VAL A 15 14.31 1.28 4.55
N LEU A 16 14.48 0.27 3.69
CA LEU A 16 13.79 0.21 2.40
C LEU A 16 12.26 0.24 2.57
N GLY A 17 11.73 -0.62 3.45
CA GLY A 17 10.29 -0.68 3.72
C GLY A 17 9.74 0.67 4.20
N LEU A 18 10.39 1.28 5.19
CA LEU A 18 9.97 2.56 5.78
C LEU A 18 9.88 3.70 4.74
N ASN A 19 10.65 3.66 3.67
CA ASN A 19 10.66 4.70 2.64
C ASN A 19 9.51 4.61 1.61
N LEU A 20 8.76 3.50 1.56
CA LEU A 20 7.81 3.26 0.47
C LEU A 20 6.45 3.92 0.65
N ARG A 21 6.02 4.17 1.88
CA ARG A 21 4.69 4.73 2.15
C ARG A 21 4.63 6.22 2.46
N PRO A 22 5.70 6.89 2.91
CA PRO A 22 5.65 8.32 3.19
C PRO A 22 5.20 9.16 2.00
N ILE A 23 5.56 8.77 0.78
CA ILE A 23 5.15 9.48 -0.45
C ILE A 23 3.62 9.60 -0.61
N LEU A 24 2.87 8.68 0.01
CA LEU A 24 1.41 8.62 0.01
C LEU A 24 0.82 9.23 1.29
N SER A 25 1.29 8.74 2.45
CA SER A 25 0.63 8.97 3.75
C SER A 25 0.97 10.32 4.38
N SER A 26 2.06 10.99 3.96
CA SER A 26 2.43 12.33 4.44
C SER A 26 1.47 13.43 3.96
N ILE A 27 0.80 13.22 2.83
CA ILE A 27 -0.06 14.22 2.18
C ILE A 27 -1.36 14.42 2.96
N SER A 28 -1.97 13.33 3.37
CA SER A 28 -3.34 13.31 3.88
C SER A 28 -3.57 14.21 5.11
N PRO A 29 -2.73 14.21 6.16
CA PRO A 29 -2.91 15.11 7.29
C PRO A 29 -2.75 16.59 6.93
N LEU A 30 -1.90 16.90 5.93
CA LEU A 30 -1.59 18.27 5.47
C LEU A 30 -2.48 18.72 4.31
N LEU A 31 -3.45 17.91 3.92
CA LEU A 31 -4.23 18.13 2.70
C LEU A 31 -5.01 19.48 2.71
N GLY A 32 -5.48 19.89 3.88
CA GLY A 32 -6.16 21.18 4.04
C GLY A 32 -5.26 22.35 3.65
N GLU A 33 -4.06 22.39 4.20
CA GLU A 33 -3.05 23.43 3.92
C GLU A 33 -2.58 23.38 2.46
N ILE A 34 -2.30 22.18 1.95
CA ILE A 34 -1.91 21.98 0.54
C ILE A 34 -2.99 22.53 -0.41
N ARG A 35 -4.27 22.23 -0.15
CA ARG A 35 -5.37 22.69 -1.00
C ARG A 35 -5.55 24.21 -0.94
N GLN A 36 -5.42 24.82 0.24
CA GLN A 36 -5.47 26.27 0.40
C GLN A 36 -4.33 26.96 -0.38
N ALA A 37 -3.12 26.40 -0.31
CA ALA A 37 -1.95 26.97 -0.98
C ALA A 37 -1.95 26.76 -2.50
N THR A 38 -2.51 25.65 -2.99
CA THR A 38 -2.38 25.22 -4.41
C THR A 38 -3.66 25.39 -5.23
N GLY A 39 -4.80 25.62 -4.58
CA GLY A 39 -6.11 25.69 -5.24
C GLY A 39 -6.63 24.32 -5.75
N LEU A 40 -6.02 23.20 -5.37
CA LEU A 40 -6.47 21.88 -5.80
C LEU A 40 -7.87 21.57 -5.27
N SER A 41 -8.75 21.07 -6.14
CA SER A 41 -10.04 20.49 -5.75
C SER A 41 -9.86 19.18 -4.96
N PHE A 42 -10.90 18.65 -4.32
CA PHE A 42 -10.83 17.33 -3.67
C PHE A 42 -10.51 16.24 -4.68
N GLN A 43 -11.16 16.27 -5.84
CA GLN A 43 -10.93 15.32 -6.93
C GLN A 43 -9.49 15.35 -7.44
N SER A 44 -8.94 16.55 -7.68
CA SER A 44 -7.55 16.70 -8.15
C SER A 44 -6.55 16.30 -7.07
N SER A 45 -6.84 16.59 -5.80
CA SER A 45 -5.99 16.18 -4.66
C SER A 45 -5.91 14.66 -4.51
N ALA A 46 -6.97 13.94 -4.86
CA ALA A 46 -6.97 12.47 -4.86
C ALA A 46 -5.87 11.89 -5.78
N LEU A 47 -5.51 12.59 -6.85
CA LEU A 47 -4.46 12.14 -7.76
C LEU A 47 -3.09 12.04 -7.08
N LEU A 48 -2.85 12.82 -6.02
CA LEU A 48 -1.61 12.74 -5.25
C LEU A 48 -1.41 11.38 -4.58
N THR A 49 -2.48 10.66 -4.28
CA THR A 49 -2.45 9.31 -3.72
C THR A 49 -2.76 8.24 -4.76
N SER A 50 -3.61 8.52 -5.75
CA SER A 50 -3.99 7.58 -6.81
C SER A 50 -2.85 7.32 -7.81
N LEU A 51 -2.14 8.36 -8.26
CA LEU A 51 -1.06 8.23 -9.26
C LEU A 51 0.07 7.29 -8.82
N PRO A 52 0.58 7.35 -7.58
CA PRO A 52 1.56 6.37 -7.11
C PRO A 52 1.03 4.92 -7.17
N VAL A 53 -0.25 4.71 -6.86
CA VAL A 53 -0.87 3.36 -6.89
C VAL A 53 -1.04 2.87 -8.32
N VAL A 54 -1.35 3.76 -9.27
CA VAL A 54 -1.34 3.43 -10.71
C VAL A 54 0.06 2.98 -11.13
N CYS A 55 1.11 3.70 -10.73
CA CYS A 55 2.49 3.29 -11.01
C CYS A 55 2.79 1.89 -10.44
N MET A 56 2.36 1.62 -9.20
CA MET A 56 2.52 0.29 -8.57
C MET A 56 1.81 -0.80 -9.38
N GLY A 57 0.59 -0.55 -9.84
CA GLY A 57 -0.16 -1.49 -10.67
C GLY A 57 0.53 -1.77 -12.01
N LEU A 58 0.93 -0.72 -12.72
CA LEU A 58 1.61 -0.85 -14.02
C LEU A 58 2.95 -1.57 -13.90
N VAL A 59 3.77 -1.20 -12.90
CA VAL A 59 5.08 -1.84 -12.70
C VAL A 59 4.92 -3.29 -12.23
N ALA A 60 3.92 -3.63 -11.43
CA ALA A 60 3.65 -5.02 -11.06
C ALA A 60 3.37 -5.92 -12.28
N LEU A 61 2.67 -5.39 -13.29
CA LEU A 61 2.40 -6.12 -14.55
C LEU A 61 3.65 -6.31 -15.43
N VAL A 62 4.60 -5.39 -15.36
CA VAL A 62 5.83 -5.42 -16.19
C VAL A 62 7.10 -5.69 -15.38
N GLY A 63 6.99 -5.95 -14.08
CA GLY A 63 8.11 -6.05 -13.13
C GLY A 63 9.20 -7.02 -13.56
N VAL A 64 8.84 -8.16 -14.15
CA VAL A 64 9.79 -9.14 -14.70
C VAL A 64 10.67 -8.53 -15.81
N ARG A 65 10.08 -7.72 -16.69
CA ARG A 65 10.83 -7.02 -17.76
C ARG A 65 11.75 -5.94 -17.17
N VAL A 66 11.29 -5.27 -16.13
CA VAL A 66 12.05 -4.27 -15.38
C VAL A 66 13.27 -4.91 -14.73
N GLU A 67 13.06 -6.03 -14.01
CA GLU A 67 14.15 -6.80 -13.40
C GLU A 67 15.17 -7.29 -14.43
N ALA A 68 14.70 -7.83 -15.56
CA ALA A 68 15.57 -8.32 -16.63
C ALA A 68 16.44 -7.22 -17.27
N ARG A 69 15.92 -5.98 -17.35
CA ARG A 69 16.64 -4.86 -17.97
C ARG A 69 17.55 -4.12 -17.01
N LEU A 70 17.08 -3.81 -15.83
CA LEU A 70 17.79 -2.98 -14.84
C LEU A 70 18.64 -3.80 -13.87
N GLY A 71 18.19 -5.04 -13.56
CA GLY A 71 18.69 -5.80 -12.44
C GLY A 71 18.24 -5.21 -11.09
N GLU A 72 18.37 -5.99 -10.01
CA GLU A 72 17.91 -5.56 -8.69
C GLU A 72 18.70 -4.35 -8.16
N ARG A 73 20.03 -4.37 -8.26
CA ARG A 73 20.89 -3.33 -7.68
C ARG A 73 20.62 -1.95 -8.27
N ARG A 74 20.58 -1.85 -9.59
CA ARG A 74 20.32 -0.59 -10.29
C ARG A 74 18.85 -0.17 -10.17
N GLY A 75 17.93 -1.13 -10.24
CA GLY A 75 16.50 -0.85 -10.14
C GLY A 75 16.10 -0.28 -8.77
N ILE A 76 16.62 -0.85 -7.67
CA ILE A 76 16.36 -0.34 -6.31
C ILE A 76 17.05 1.02 -6.11
N ALA A 77 18.29 1.20 -6.57
CA ALA A 77 18.97 2.49 -6.50
C ALA A 77 18.21 3.59 -7.27
N LEU A 78 17.73 3.28 -8.48
CA LEU A 78 16.91 4.19 -9.27
C LEU A 78 15.59 4.52 -8.55
N GLY A 79 14.92 3.53 -7.97
CA GLY A 79 13.71 3.73 -7.20
C GLY A 79 13.92 4.65 -6.00
N LEU A 80 15.00 4.45 -5.22
CA LEU A 80 15.36 5.32 -4.11
C LEU A 80 15.69 6.75 -4.57
N MET A 81 16.40 6.89 -5.68
CA MET A 81 16.73 8.20 -6.27
C MET A 81 15.46 8.93 -6.70
N MET A 82 14.50 8.24 -7.32
CA MET A 82 13.21 8.83 -7.71
C MET A 82 12.41 9.30 -6.49
N ILE A 83 12.38 8.53 -5.41
CA ILE A 83 11.73 8.91 -4.13
C ILE A 83 12.45 10.14 -3.54
N LEU A 84 13.77 10.12 -3.49
CA LEU A 84 14.59 11.22 -2.99
C LEU A 84 14.30 12.53 -3.74
N LEU A 85 14.33 12.49 -5.07
CA LEU A 85 14.06 13.64 -5.93
C LEU A 85 12.61 14.13 -5.79
N ALA A 86 11.65 13.21 -5.64
CA ALA A 86 10.26 13.56 -5.39
C ALA A 86 10.09 14.30 -4.05
N CYS A 87 10.73 13.83 -2.97
CA CYS A 87 10.69 14.49 -1.67
C CYS A 87 11.39 15.85 -1.70
N LEU A 88 12.54 15.95 -2.37
CA LEU A 88 13.26 17.22 -2.54
C LEU A 88 12.41 18.24 -3.31
N ALA A 89 11.80 17.83 -4.43
CA ALA A 89 10.94 18.70 -5.22
C ALA A 89 9.70 19.15 -4.45
N ARG A 90 9.10 18.29 -3.60
CA ARG A 90 8.01 18.66 -2.70
C ARG A 90 8.39 19.70 -1.66
N TRP A 91 9.66 19.67 -1.23
CA TRP A 91 10.16 20.69 -0.30
C TRP A 91 10.34 22.04 -0.98
N LEU A 92 10.89 22.04 -2.19
CA LEU A 92 11.28 23.27 -2.90
C LEU A 92 10.13 23.90 -3.71
N MET A 93 9.13 23.09 -4.09
CA MET A 93 8.07 23.52 -5.02
C MET A 93 6.69 23.39 -4.37
N GLY A 94 5.99 24.53 -4.24
CA GLY A 94 4.62 24.58 -3.69
C GLY A 94 3.49 24.55 -4.73
N GLN A 95 3.81 24.27 -6.02
CA GLN A 95 2.82 24.35 -7.11
C GLN A 95 2.06 23.01 -7.28
N ALA A 96 0.77 23.08 -7.64
CA ALA A 96 -0.08 21.91 -7.87
C ALA A 96 0.50 20.93 -8.92
N SER A 97 0.99 21.46 -10.03
CA SER A 97 1.60 20.65 -11.10
C SER A 97 2.85 19.90 -10.64
N ALA A 98 3.70 20.56 -9.86
CA ALA A 98 4.89 19.95 -9.29
C ALA A 98 4.52 18.82 -8.32
N LEU A 99 3.51 18.98 -7.48
CA LEU A 99 3.02 17.93 -6.58
C LEU A 99 2.53 16.70 -7.34
N LEU A 100 1.79 16.87 -8.45
CA LEU A 100 1.32 15.77 -9.29
C LEU A 100 2.48 15.04 -9.97
N VAL A 101 3.47 15.79 -10.50
CA VAL A 101 4.68 15.20 -11.10
C VAL A 101 5.48 14.42 -10.05
N THR A 102 5.63 14.96 -8.84
CA THR A 102 6.32 14.26 -7.74
C THR A 102 5.57 13.03 -7.27
N ALA A 103 4.23 13.01 -7.35
CA ALA A 103 3.43 11.83 -7.04
C ALA A 103 3.69 10.71 -8.04
N LEU A 104 3.78 11.03 -9.35
CA LEU A 104 4.18 10.06 -10.38
C LEU A 104 5.62 9.59 -10.19
N LEU A 105 6.57 10.52 -9.99
CA LEU A 105 7.98 10.20 -9.83
C LEU A 105 8.23 9.32 -8.61
N GLY A 106 7.74 9.75 -7.45
CA GLY A 106 7.88 8.99 -6.21
C GLY A 106 7.13 7.65 -6.26
N GLY A 107 5.92 7.65 -6.86
CA GLY A 107 5.14 6.43 -7.08
C GLY A 107 5.84 5.41 -7.97
N ALA A 108 6.48 5.85 -9.05
CA ALA A 108 7.28 4.99 -9.90
C ALA A 108 8.51 4.43 -9.16
N GLY A 109 9.15 5.25 -8.31
CA GLY A 109 10.25 4.80 -7.44
C GLY A 109 9.80 3.72 -6.46
N VAL A 110 8.67 3.93 -5.78
CA VAL A 110 8.04 2.93 -4.89
C VAL A 110 7.73 1.65 -5.65
N ALA A 111 7.14 1.76 -6.82
CA ALA A 111 6.74 0.63 -7.65
C ALA A 111 7.93 -0.23 -8.08
N LEU A 112 9.05 0.41 -8.47
CA LEU A 112 10.30 -0.29 -8.80
C LEU A 112 10.84 -1.09 -7.61
N ILE A 113 10.90 -0.47 -6.44
CA ILE A 113 11.41 -1.13 -5.23
C ILE A 113 10.50 -2.30 -4.83
N GLN A 114 9.18 -2.10 -4.84
CA GLN A 114 8.22 -3.16 -4.51
C GLN A 114 8.26 -4.36 -5.46
N ALA A 115 8.57 -4.13 -6.74
CA ALA A 115 8.71 -5.20 -7.71
C ALA A 115 10.01 -6.02 -7.51
N LEU A 116 11.08 -5.39 -7.04
CA LEU A 116 12.43 -5.99 -6.98
C LEU A 116 12.79 -6.55 -5.60
N VAL A 117 12.30 -5.95 -4.51
CA VAL A 117 12.64 -6.38 -3.14
C VAL A 117 12.25 -7.83 -2.84
N PRO A 118 11.09 -8.37 -3.26
CA PRO A 118 10.76 -9.77 -3.02
C PRO A 118 11.77 -10.76 -3.63
N THR A 119 12.30 -10.46 -4.82
CA THR A 119 13.35 -11.29 -5.47
C THR A 119 14.66 -11.20 -4.69
N MET A 120 15.05 -9.99 -4.29
CA MET A 120 16.21 -9.77 -3.43
C MET A 120 16.09 -10.53 -2.11
N ILE A 121 14.93 -10.51 -1.45
CA ILE A 121 14.68 -11.24 -0.20
C ILE A 121 14.87 -12.75 -0.40
N LYS A 122 14.29 -13.31 -1.46
CA LYS A 122 14.42 -14.75 -1.77
C LYS A 122 15.88 -15.17 -1.95
N ARG A 123 16.72 -14.29 -2.50
CA ARG A 123 18.13 -14.58 -2.74
C ARG A 123 18.97 -14.39 -1.49
N GLU A 124 18.82 -13.27 -0.78
CA GLU A 124 19.69 -12.93 0.35
C GLU A 124 19.30 -13.66 1.65
N PHE A 125 18.00 -13.92 1.85
CA PHE A 125 17.47 -14.49 3.09
C PHE A 125 16.99 -15.95 2.96
N ARG A 126 17.54 -16.73 2.06
CA ARG A 126 17.15 -18.10 1.63
C ARG A 126 16.36 -18.94 2.65
N HIS A 127 16.87 -19.06 3.88
CA HIS A 127 16.25 -19.87 4.95
C HIS A 127 15.26 -19.10 5.83
N ARG A 128 15.12 -17.77 5.62
CA ARG A 128 14.29 -16.87 6.45
C ARG A 128 13.38 -16.00 5.59
N VAL A 129 13.07 -16.41 4.38
CA VAL A 129 12.22 -15.65 3.45
C VAL A 129 10.88 -15.21 4.07
N PRO A 130 10.11 -16.08 4.77
CA PRO A 130 8.85 -15.64 5.39
C PRO A 130 9.04 -14.53 6.43
N VAL A 131 10.08 -14.64 7.26
CA VAL A 131 10.39 -13.63 8.28
C VAL A 131 10.82 -12.31 7.63
N ALA A 132 11.69 -12.37 6.60
CA ALA A 132 12.16 -11.19 5.90
C ALA A 132 11.01 -10.48 5.15
N MET A 133 10.09 -11.22 4.54
CA MET A 133 8.89 -10.66 3.93
C MET A 133 7.97 -10.01 4.98
N GLY A 134 7.83 -10.62 6.16
CA GLY A 134 7.08 -10.06 7.27
C GLY A 134 7.68 -8.75 7.77
N VAL A 135 8.99 -8.72 8.00
CA VAL A 135 9.73 -7.50 8.41
C VAL A 135 9.60 -6.39 7.36
N TYR A 136 9.77 -6.73 6.09
CA TYR A 136 9.58 -5.77 4.99
C TYR A 136 8.16 -5.20 4.95
N SER A 137 7.15 -6.06 5.02
CA SER A 137 5.74 -5.63 5.00
C SER A 137 5.36 -4.78 6.21
N ALA A 138 5.82 -5.18 7.41
CA ALA A 138 5.62 -4.41 8.64
C ALA A 138 6.31 -3.03 8.56
N SER A 139 7.54 -2.98 8.06
CA SER A 139 8.29 -1.73 7.88
C SER A 139 7.63 -0.81 6.86
N LEU A 140 7.11 -1.37 5.76
CA LEU A 140 6.36 -0.62 4.74
C LEU A 140 5.12 0.03 5.35
N MET A 141 4.34 -0.71 6.13
CA MET A 141 3.15 -0.18 6.80
C MET A 141 3.54 0.83 7.88
N ALA A 142 4.56 0.54 8.70
CA ALA A 142 5.05 1.45 9.73
C ALA A 142 5.52 2.79 9.13
N GLY A 143 6.19 2.78 7.97
CA GLY A 143 6.55 3.99 7.23
C GLY A 143 5.36 4.88 6.92
N GLY A 144 4.21 4.28 6.57
CA GLY A 144 2.95 5.01 6.35
C GLY A 144 2.40 5.64 7.62
N GLY A 145 2.36 4.89 8.71
CA GLY A 145 1.93 5.39 10.02
C GLY A 145 2.83 6.50 10.56
N LEU A 146 4.15 6.31 10.47
CA LEU A 146 5.12 7.34 10.85
C LEU A 146 4.96 8.62 10.00
N ALA A 147 4.69 8.48 8.72
CA ALA A 147 4.47 9.63 7.85
C ALA A 147 3.23 10.42 8.25
N ALA A 148 2.14 9.72 8.53
CA ALA A 148 0.90 10.37 8.98
C ALA A 148 1.04 11.08 10.33
N LEU A 149 1.92 10.57 11.21
CA LEU A 149 2.19 11.17 12.52
C LEU A 149 3.22 12.31 12.47
N LEU A 150 4.36 12.08 11.80
CA LEU A 150 5.50 13.00 11.87
C LEU A 150 5.39 14.17 10.87
N SER A 151 4.76 13.97 9.70
CA SER A 151 4.66 15.06 8.71
C SER A 151 3.92 16.29 9.24
N PRO A 152 2.77 16.18 9.93
CA PRO A 152 2.13 17.35 10.52
C PRO A 152 2.93 17.97 11.67
N LEU A 153 3.68 17.17 12.46
CA LEU A 153 4.56 17.70 13.50
C LEU A 153 5.65 18.58 12.91
N VAL A 154 6.30 18.13 11.84
CA VAL A 154 7.35 18.87 11.15
C VAL A 154 6.76 20.13 10.49
N ALA A 155 5.62 20.01 9.81
CA ALA A 155 4.93 21.14 9.19
C ALA A 155 4.58 22.23 10.21
N THR A 156 4.06 21.83 11.39
CA THR A 156 3.72 22.76 12.46
C THR A 156 4.98 23.42 13.05
N HIS A 157 6.07 22.67 13.20
CA HIS A 157 7.33 23.23 13.75
C HIS A 157 7.96 24.28 12.82
N PHE A 158 7.98 24.00 11.52
CA PHE A 158 8.56 24.91 10.52
C PHE A 158 7.56 25.92 9.97
N GLN A 159 6.27 25.83 10.34
CA GLN A 159 5.17 26.65 9.82
C GLN A 159 5.00 26.53 8.29
N GLU A 160 5.42 25.42 7.70
CA GLU A 160 5.40 25.17 6.26
C GLU A 160 5.01 23.70 5.99
N TRP A 161 3.93 23.48 5.25
CA TRP A 161 3.50 22.12 4.87
C TRP A 161 4.53 21.42 3.98
N GLN A 162 5.30 22.17 3.17
CA GLN A 162 6.36 21.63 2.32
C GLN A 162 7.43 20.92 3.16
N ALA A 163 7.80 21.45 4.32
CA ALA A 163 8.74 20.81 5.24
C ALA A 163 8.22 19.46 5.73
N GLY A 164 6.91 19.36 6.01
CA GLY A 164 6.26 18.09 6.40
C GLY A 164 6.30 17.02 5.32
N LEU A 165 6.29 17.39 4.03
CA LEU A 165 6.47 16.46 2.92
C LEU A 165 7.93 16.20 2.61
N GLY A 166 8.77 17.23 2.72
CA GLY A 166 10.20 17.21 2.36
C GLY A 166 11.06 16.44 3.34
N VAL A 167 10.70 16.38 4.63
CA VAL A 167 11.49 15.69 5.67
C VAL A 167 11.81 14.22 5.30
N TRP A 168 10.97 13.60 4.50
CA TRP A 168 11.17 12.22 4.02
C TRP A 168 12.32 12.08 3.02
N LEU A 169 12.91 13.19 2.58
CA LEU A 169 14.21 13.23 1.90
C LEU A 169 15.31 12.58 2.76
N LEU A 170 15.31 12.80 4.07
CA LEU A 170 16.35 12.33 4.97
C LEU A 170 16.43 10.79 5.05
N PRO A 171 15.32 10.07 5.37
CA PRO A 171 15.36 8.61 5.34
C PRO A 171 15.58 8.04 3.93
N ALA A 172 15.15 8.71 2.86
CA ALA A 172 15.41 8.28 1.49
C ALA A 172 16.90 8.40 1.13
N LEU A 173 17.54 9.49 1.53
CA LEU A 173 18.99 9.67 1.38
C LEU A 173 19.76 8.63 2.19
N GLY A 174 19.39 8.42 3.45
CA GLY A 174 19.99 7.38 4.30
C GLY A 174 19.86 5.98 3.69
N ALA A 175 18.70 5.65 3.14
CA ALA A 175 18.47 4.38 2.43
C ALA A 175 19.36 4.24 1.20
N LEU A 176 19.48 5.30 0.41
CA LEU A 176 20.29 5.31 -0.81
C LEU A 176 21.80 5.16 -0.48
N LEU A 177 22.29 5.87 0.52
CA LEU A 177 23.67 5.76 0.99
C LEU A 177 23.97 4.35 1.53
N LEU A 178 23.07 3.81 2.36
CA LEU A 178 23.20 2.46 2.89
C LEU A 178 23.16 1.41 1.78
N TRP A 179 22.29 1.59 0.78
CA TRP A 179 22.22 0.72 -0.40
C TRP A 179 23.51 0.78 -1.25
N ALA A 180 24.07 1.97 -1.44
CA ALA A 180 25.32 2.14 -2.17
C ALA A 180 26.49 1.46 -1.47
N TRP A 181 26.53 1.53 -0.14
CA TRP A 181 27.61 0.98 0.67
C TRP A 181 27.55 -0.55 0.83
N LEU A 182 26.36 -1.13 0.91
CA LEU A 182 26.19 -2.58 1.06
C LEU A 182 26.28 -3.29 -0.30
N PRO A 183 27.09 -4.37 -0.42
CA PRO A 183 27.21 -5.15 -1.66
C PRO A 183 26.03 -6.14 -1.80
N LEU A 184 24.79 -5.67 -1.66
CA LEU A 184 23.60 -6.43 -1.84
C LEU A 184 22.96 -6.16 -3.21
N GLY A 185 22.17 -7.08 -3.69
CA GLY A 185 21.54 -6.94 -4.99
C GLY A 185 22.39 -7.51 -6.14
N ALA A 186 21.78 -8.36 -6.98
CA ALA A 186 22.43 -8.86 -8.19
C ALA A 186 22.43 -7.79 -9.30
N ALA A 187 23.50 -7.74 -10.08
CA ALA A 187 23.60 -6.80 -11.18
C ALA A 187 22.59 -7.11 -12.29
N ARG A 188 22.34 -8.39 -12.57
CA ARG A 188 21.40 -8.85 -13.59
C ARG A 188 21.05 -10.32 -13.35
N ASN A 189 19.77 -10.67 -13.41
CA ASN A 189 19.35 -12.08 -13.42
C ASN A 189 18.82 -12.44 -14.81
N PRO A 190 19.49 -13.34 -15.56
CA PRO A 190 19.03 -13.74 -16.90
C PRO A 190 17.81 -14.64 -16.90
N GLN A 191 17.39 -15.18 -15.76
CA GLN A 191 16.20 -16.04 -15.68
C GLN A 191 14.93 -15.18 -15.65
N VAL A 192 14.45 -14.79 -16.81
CA VAL A 192 13.17 -14.10 -16.99
C VAL A 192 12.05 -15.12 -16.73
N VAL A 193 11.35 -14.97 -15.59
CA VAL A 193 10.08 -15.67 -15.39
C VAL A 193 9.07 -15.04 -16.34
N PRO A 194 8.42 -15.80 -17.25
CA PRO A 194 7.43 -15.21 -18.17
C PRO A 194 6.31 -14.51 -17.40
N ALA A 195 5.82 -13.40 -17.92
CA ALA A 195 4.62 -12.74 -17.40
C ALA A 195 3.41 -13.69 -17.50
N PHE A 196 2.39 -13.46 -16.68
CA PHE A 196 1.13 -14.20 -16.78
C PHE A 196 0.53 -14.03 -18.19
N LYS A 197 0.33 -15.14 -18.89
CA LYS A 197 -0.05 -15.13 -20.29
C LYS A 197 -1.54 -15.40 -20.53
N ASP A 198 -2.21 -16.07 -19.59
CA ASP A 198 -3.61 -16.45 -19.78
C ASP A 198 -4.58 -15.33 -19.37
N LEU A 199 -4.62 -14.31 -20.19
CA LEU A 199 -5.56 -13.18 -20.03
C LEU A 199 -7.03 -13.57 -20.24
N ARG A 200 -7.33 -14.78 -20.73
CA ARG A 200 -8.69 -15.30 -20.90
C ARG A 200 -9.21 -16.00 -19.65
N ASN A 201 -8.36 -16.24 -18.65
CA ASN A 201 -8.73 -16.91 -17.40
C ASN A 201 -9.67 -16.06 -16.56
N ARG A 202 -10.96 -16.37 -16.59
CA ARG A 202 -12.00 -15.67 -15.82
C ARG A 202 -11.72 -15.69 -14.31
N ARG A 203 -11.08 -16.77 -13.82
CA ARG A 203 -10.76 -16.90 -12.39
C ARG A 203 -9.66 -15.92 -11.98
N ALA A 204 -8.66 -15.71 -12.82
CA ALA A 204 -7.61 -14.71 -12.58
C ALA A 204 -8.18 -13.28 -12.49
N TRP A 205 -9.11 -12.94 -13.37
CA TRP A 205 -9.80 -11.64 -13.32
C TRP A 205 -10.69 -11.50 -12.10
N LEU A 206 -11.40 -12.56 -11.69
CA LEU A 206 -12.20 -12.55 -10.46
C LEU A 206 -11.32 -12.32 -9.22
N LEU A 207 -10.16 -12.98 -9.14
CA LEU A 207 -9.18 -12.79 -8.07
C LEU A 207 -8.62 -11.36 -8.07
N ALA A 208 -8.30 -10.81 -9.25
CA ALA A 208 -7.81 -9.45 -9.39
C ALA A 208 -8.86 -8.41 -8.98
N LEU A 209 -10.11 -8.58 -9.41
CA LEU A 209 -11.22 -7.73 -9.01
C LEU A 209 -11.47 -7.82 -7.50
N TYR A 210 -11.50 -9.04 -6.96
CA TYR A 210 -11.66 -9.27 -5.52
C TYR A 210 -10.54 -8.60 -4.72
N PHE A 211 -9.26 -8.85 -5.08
CA PHE A 211 -8.11 -8.21 -4.43
C PHE A 211 -8.22 -6.68 -4.48
N GLY A 212 -8.53 -6.10 -5.63
CA GLY A 212 -8.70 -4.65 -5.79
C GLY A 212 -9.80 -4.11 -4.88
N LEU A 213 -11.01 -4.68 -4.92
CA LEU A 213 -12.17 -4.18 -4.21
C LEU A 213 -12.07 -4.34 -2.68
N VAL A 214 -11.55 -5.46 -2.16
CA VAL A 214 -11.39 -5.62 -0.70
C VAL A 214 -10.33 -4.69 -0.11
N ASN A 215 -9.44 -4.16 -0.95
CA ASN A 215 -8.38 -3.23 -0.54
C ASN A 215 -8.69 -1.76 -0.89
N CYS A 216 -9.78 -1.46 -1.60
CA CYS A 216 -10.16 -0.09 -1.98
C CYS A 216 -10.26 0.85 -0.76
N GLY A 217 -10.81 0.37 0.34
CA GLY A 217 -10.94 1.14 1.57
C GLY A 217 -9.61 1.63 2.14
N TYR A 218 -8.53 0.87 1.96
CA TYR A 218 -7.21 1.29 2.45
C TYR A 218 -6.75 2.60 1.80
N MET A 219 -6.80 2.69 0.48
CA MET A 219 -6.34 3.90 -0.22
C MET A 219 -7.27 5.08 0.04
N SER A 220 -8.58 4.85 0.15
CA SER A 220 -9.52 5.90 0.52
C SER A 220 -9.30 6.42 1.94
N LEU A 221 -9.07 5.53 2.93
CA LEU A 221 -8.79 5.97 4.30
C LEU A 221 -7.42 6.65 4.40
N VAL A 222 -6.38 6.13 3.74
CA VAL A 222 -5.06 6.78 3.70
C VAL A 222 -5.15 8.19 3.12
N ALA A 223 -5.94 8.38 2.07
CA ALA A 223 -6.10 9.69 1.44
C ALA A 223 -6.96 10.66 2.24
N TRP A 224 -8.04 10.18 2.87
CA TRP A 224 -9.13 11.04 3.30
C TRP A 224 -9.49 10.96 4.78
N LEU A 225 -9.03 9.95 5.54
CA LEU A 225 -9.38 9.82 6.95
C LEU A 225 -9.00 11.05 7.79
N PRO A 226 -7.78 11.62 7.69
CA PRO A 226 -7.45 12.86 8.39
C PRO A 226 -8.34 14.04 7.96
N ALA A 227 -8.56 14.23 6.66
CA ALA A 227 -9.41 15.30 6.14
C ALA A 227 -10.87 15.16 6.60
N TYR A 228 -11.38 13.93 6.72
CA TYR A 228 -12.70 13.65 7.28
C TYR A 228 -12.81 14.10 8.73
N TYR A 229 -11.85 13.73 9.59
CA TYR A 229 -11.87 14.16 10.99
C TYR A 229 -11.59 15.65 11.17
N GLN A 230 -10.78 16.26 10.29
CA GLN A 230 -10.61 17.72 10.25
C GLN A 230 -11.93 18.44 9.91
N GLN A 231 -12.72 17.88 8.99
CA GLN A 231 -14.08 18.38 8.71
C GLN A 231 -15.01 18.27 9.93
N LEU A 232 -14.80 17.31 10.81
CA LEU A 232 -15.54 17.14 12.07
C LEU A 232 -14.99 18.00 13.23
N GLY A 233 -14.03 18.89 12.96
CA GLY A 233 -13.45 19.83 13.94
C GLY A 233 -12.18 19.33 14.64
N TRP A 234 -11.60 18.21 14.23
CA TRP A 234 -10.32 17.74 14.80
C TRP A 234 -9.16 18.55 14.25
N GLY A 235 -8.13 18.73 15.08
CA GLY A 235 -6.87 19.35 14.64
C GLY A 235 -6.08 18.45 13.68
N VAL A 236 -5.09 19.05 13.02
CA VAL A 236 -4.21 18.36 12.05
C VAL A 236 -3.45 17.22 12.70
N LEU A 237 -2.86 17.43 13.89
CA LEU A 237 -2.10 16.42 14.62
C LEU A 237 -2.98 15.23 15.09
N PRO A 238 -4.11 15.43 15.79
CA PRO A 238 -4.98 14.34 16.19
C PRO A 238 -5.52 13.52 15.01
N SER A 239 -5.86 14.18 13.90
CA SER A 239 -6.37 13.47 12.71
C SER A 239 -5.29 12.63 12.02
N GLY A 240 -4.05 13.11 11.95
CA GLY A 240 -2.90 12.35 11.46
C GLY A 240 -2.53 11.17 12.37
N SER A 241 -2.57 11.37 13.71
CA SER A 241 -2.31 10.31 14.67
C SER A 241 -3.35 9.18 14.59
N LEU A 242 -4.59 9.49 14.23
CA LEU A 242 -5.64 8.50 14.04
C LEU A 242 -5.35 7.57 12.86
N LEU A 243 -4.79 8.10 11.76
CA LEU A 243 -4.33 7.30 10.63
C LEU A 243 -3.13 6.41 11.01
N ALA A 244 -2.20 6.94 11.82
CA ALA A 244 -1.10 6.15 12.36
C ALA A 244 -1.60 5.01 13.26
N PHE A 245 -2.58 5.28 14.11
CA PHE A 245 -3.23 4.29 14.98
C PHE A 245 -3.91 3.18 14.15
N MET A 246 -4.64 3.53 13.09
CA MET A 246 -5.20 2.55 12.14
C MET A 246 -4.12 1.60 11.60
N THR A 247 -2.95 2.14 11.28
CA THR A 247 -1.83 1.37 10.71
C THR A 247 -1.31 0.31 11.68
N ILE A 248 -1.34 0.54 12.99
CA ILE A 248 -0.95 -0.45 14.00
C ILE A 248 -1.80 -1.71 13.88
N PHE A 249 -3.13 -1.56 13.85
CA PHE A 249 -4.05 -2.69 13.70
C PHE A 249 -3.94 -3.36 12.34
N GLN A 250 -3.61 -2.60 11.30
CA GLN A 250 -3.33 -3.14 9.96
C GLN A 250 -2.10 -4.06 9.99
N VAL A 251 -1.00 -3.64 10.63
CA VAL A 251 0.22 -4.45 10.79
C VAL A 251 -0.07 -5.72 11.59
N ILE A 252 -0.76 -5.58 12.73
CA ILE A 252 -1.12 -6.73 13.58
C ILE A 252 -1.93 -7.75 12.77
N ALA A 253 -2.94 -7.30 12.04
CA ALA A 253 -3.77 -8.20 11.24
C ALA A 253 -3.01 -8.85 10.08
N ALA A 254 -2.17 -8.08 9.38
CA ALA A 254 -1.36 -8.59 8.26
C ALA A 254 -0.35 -9.65 8.69
N LEU A 255 0.13 -9.62 9.94
CA LEU A 255 1.02 -10.64 10.50
C LEU A 255 0.26 -11.82 11.10
N LEU A 256 -0.83 -11.55 11.81
CA LEU A 256 -1.61 -12.56 12.53
C LEU A 256 -2.43 -13.46 11.61
N MET A 257 -3.11 -12.87 10.61
CA MET A 257 -4.06 -13.60 9.79
C MET A 257 -3.44 -14.70 8.91
N PRO A 258 -2.26 -14.53 8.28
CA PRO A 258 -1.59 -15.62 7.60
C PRO A 258 -1.18 -16.76 8.52
N VAL A 259 -0.83 -16.47 9.79
CA VAL A 259 -0.51 -17.50 10.78
C VAL A 259 -1.76 -18.31 11.15
N LEU A 260 -2.88 -17.65 11.38
CA LEU A 260 -4.16 -18.33 11.62
C LEU A 260 -4.62 -19.13 10.41
N ALA A 261 -4.35 -18.63 9.21
CA ALA A 261 -4.67 -19.31 7.96
C ALA A 261 -3.92 -20.63 7.75
N GLN A 262 -2.80 -20.88 8.43
CA GLN A 262 -2.10 -22.16 8.37
C GLN A 262 -2.88 -23.32 8.98
N ARG A 263 -3.87 -23.04 9.84
CA ARG A 263 -4.68 -24.06 10.52
C ARG A 263 -5.72 -24.73 9.61
N GLY A 264 -5.94 -24.24 8.40
CA GLY A 264 -6.92 -24.78 7.46
C GLY A 264 -6.68 -24.31 6.03
N ILE A 265 -7.27 -25.01 5.06
CA ILE A 265 -7.16 -24.66 3.63
C ILE A 265 -8.21 -23.60 3.24
N ASP A 266 -9.32 -23.53 3.98
CA ASP A 266 -10.42 -22.61 3.67
C ASP A 266 -10.12 -21.21 4.21
N ARG A 267 -9.98 -20.24 3.30
CA ARG A 267 -9.70 -18.83 3.64
C ARG A 267 -10.97 -18.02 3.90
N ARG A 268 -12.14 -18.55 3.54
CA ARG A 268 -13.43 -17.82 3.60
C ARG A 268 -13.81 -17.34 5.00
N PRO A 269 -13.66 -18.14 6.08
CA PRO A 269 -14.03 -17.68 7.43
C PRO A 269 -13.18 -16.46 7.87
N LEU A 270 -11.86 -16.51 7.63
CA LEU A 270 -10.95 -15.43 8.01
C LEU A 270 -11.18 -14.18 7.17
N LEU A 271 -11.42 -14.33 5.86
CA LEU A 271 -11.82 -13.21 4.99
C LEU A 271 -13.17 -12.64 5.41
N GLY A 272 -14.11 -13.48 5.83
CA GLY A 272 -15.41 -13.06 6.38
C GLY A 272 -15.24 -12.19 7.63
N ILE A 273 -14.43 -12.61 8.60
CA ILE A 273 -14.13 -11.83 9.80
C ILE A 273 -13.49 -10.48 9.43
N ALA A 274 -12.54 -10.48 8.50
CA ALA A 274 -11.87 -9.26 8.04
C ALA A 274 -12.85 -8.27 7.39
N LEU A 275 -13.72 -8.74 6.51
CA LEU A 275 -14.73 -7.92 5.83
C LEU A 275 -15.80 -7.42 6.78
N LEU A 276 -16.20 -8.24 7.77
CA LEU A 276 -17.12 -7.80 8.82
C LEU A 276 -16.50 -6.70 9.67
N ALA A 277 -15.23 -6.82 10.05
CA ALA A 277 -14.52 -5.77 10.77
C ALA A 277 -14.48 -4.46 9.96
N GLN A 278 -14.18 -4.51 8.65
CA GLN A 278 -14.25 -3.34 7.77
C GLN A 278 -15.67 -2.74 7.74
N THR A 279 -16.68 -3.58 7.54
CA THR A 279 -18.08 -3.13 7.46
C THR A 279 -18.52 -2.42 8.73
N VAL A 280 -18.22 -2.99 9.90
CA VAL A 280 -18.53 -2.37 11.20
C VAL A 280 -17.75 -1.07 11.38
N GLY A 281 -16.46 -1.05 11.02
CA GLY A 281 -15.64 0.15 11.07
C GLY A 281 -16.21 1.27 10.19
N TYR A 282 -16.57 1.00 8.94
CA TYR A 282 -17.17 2.01 8.04
C TYR A 282 -18.55 2.48 8.53
N LEU A 283 -19.39 1.57 9.04
CA LEU A 283 -20.67 1.94 9.65
C LEU A 283 -20.45 2.85 10.86
N GLY A 284 -19.45 2.58 11.69
CA GLY A 284 -19.08 3.45 12.80
C GLY A 284 -18.66 4.86 12.35
N LEU A 285 -17.88 4.97 11.27
CA LEU A 285 -17.55 6.25 10.65
C LEU A 285 -18.76 7.00 10.10
N ILE A 286 -19.80 6.30 9.66
CA ILE A 286 -21.05 6.90 9.15
C ILE A 286 -21.96 7.37 10.29
N VAL A 287 -22.22 6.50 11.25
CA VAL A 287 -23.29 6.70 12.25
C VAL A 287 -22.82 7.51 13.46
N ALA A 288 -21.63 7.23 13.96
CA ALA A 288 -21.13 7.83 15.20
C ALA A 288 -19.60 8.05 15.15
N PRO A 289 -19.10 8.86 14.20
CA PRO A 289 -17.64 9.00 13.97
C PRO A 289 -16.86 9.46 15.19
N GLN A 290 -17.43 10.35 16.00
CA GLN A 290 -16.76 10.93 17.17
C GLN A 290 -16.91 10.11 18.43
N ALA A 291 -17.95 9.27 18.56
CA ALA A 291 -18.24 8.52 19.80
C ALA A 291 -17.13 7.53 20.15
N SER A 292 -16.51 6.89 19.17
CA SER A 292 -15.45 5.90 19.36
C SER A 292 -14.49 5.86 18.15
N ALA A 293 -13.95 7.02 17.75
CA ALA A 293 -13.11 7.17 16.57
C ALA A 293 -11.98 6.12 16.47
N HIS A 294 -11.26 5.89 17.59
CA HIS A 294 -10.20 4.90 17.65
C HIS A 294 -10.69 3.47 17.42
N LEU A 295 -11.88 3.10 17.92
CA LEU A 295 -12.45 1.78 17.69
C LEU A 295 -12.79 1.57 16.21
N TRP A 296 -13.44 2.55 15.58
CA TRP A 296 -13.82 2.44 14.17
C TRP A 296 -12.61 2.31 13.26
N VAL A 297 -11.59 3.13 13.47
CA VAL A 297 -10.37 3.04 12.66
C VAL A 297 -9.52 1.80 12.98
N ALA A 298 -9.55 1.28 14.22
CA ALA A 298 -8.91 0.02 14.57
C ALA A 298 -9.55 -1.15 13.82
N LEU A 299 -10.90 -1.21 13.77
CA LEU A 299 -11.65 -2.22 13.02
C LEU A 299 -11.39 -2.11 11.51
N CYS A 300 -11.38 -0.89 10.95
CA CYS A 300 -10.99 -0.67 9.56
C CYS A 300 -9.56 -1.16 9.29
N GLY A 301 -8.60 -0.76 10.13
CA GLY A 301 -7.19 -1.15 9.99
C GLY A 301 -7.02 -2.67 10.05
N PHE A 302 -7.62 -3.31 11.07
CA PHE A 302 -7.58 -4.76 11.22
C PHE A 302 -8.16 -5.47 9.98
N GLY A 303 -9.37 -5.10 9.56
CA GLY A 303 -10.01 -5.69 8.40
C GLY A 303 -9.21 -5.51 7.11
N LEU A 304 -8.65 -4.32 6.88
CA LEU A 304 -7.85 -4.02 5.69
C LEU A 304 -6.52 -4.77 5.66
N GLY A 305 -5.81 -4.84 6.80
CA GLY A 305 -4.57 -5.61 6.90
C GLY A 305 -4.78 -7.11 6.68
N ALA A 306 -5.85 -7.65 7.27
CA ALA A 306 -6.28 -9.02 7.10
C ALA A 306 -6.66 -9.33 5.64
N CYS A 307 -7.49 -8.49 5.02
CA CYS A 307 -7.91 -8.67 3.63
C CYS A 307 -6.74 -8.63 2.65
N PHE A 308 -5.79 -7.70 2.84
CA PHE A 308 -4.59 -7.63 2.00
C PHE A 308 -3.79 -8.93 2.04
N ALA A 309 -3.46 -9.40 3.24
CA ALA A 309 -2.65 -10.61 3.41
C ALA A 309 -3.39 -11.88 2.94
N LEU A 310 -4.68 -12.02 3.30
CA LEU A 310 -5.46 -13.21 2.99
C LEU A 310 -5.86 -13.27 1.51
N SER A 311 -6.14 -12.16 0.85
CA SER A 311 -6.47 -12.16 -0.59
C SER A 311 -5.26 -12.50 -1.46
N LEU A 312 -4.05 -12.12 -1.02
CA LEU A 312 -2.82 -12.55 -1.66
C LEU A 312 -2.56 -14.04 -1.43
N LEU A 313 -2.74 -14.52 -0.19
CA LEU A 313 -2.62 -15.95 0.13
C LEU A 313 -3.63 -16.79 -0.65
N LEU A 314 -4.90 -16.35 -0.73
CA LEU A 314 -5.94 -16.95 -1.55
C LEU A 314 -5.49 -17.08 -3.03
N THR A 315 -4.86 -16.05 -3.56
CA THR A 315 -4.33 -16.07 -4.94
C THR A 315 -3.25 -17.13 -5.11
N LEU A 316 -2.33 -17.22 -4.16
CA LEU A 316 -1.24 -18.22 -4.19
C LEU A 316 -1.76 -19.65 -4.07
N ASP A 317 -2.84 -19.88 -3.33
CA ASP A 317 -3.45 -21.21 -3.14
C ASP A 317 -4.06 -21.80 -4.42
N HIS A 318 -4.23 -20.98 -5.50
CA HIS A 318 -4.81 -21.44 -6.77
C HIS A 318 -3.84 -22.25 -7.65
N HIS A 319 -2.53 -22.18 -7.42
CA HIS A 319 -1.54 -22.95 -8.15
C HIS A 319 -0.58 -23.67 -7.23
N ARG A 320 -0.30 -24.96 -7.52
CA ARG A 320 0.70 -25.76 -6.79
C ARG A 320 2.13 -25.41 -7.19
N ASP A 321 2.33 -25.04 -8.47
CA ASP A 321 3.64 -24.60 -8.95
C ASP A 321 3.94 -23.19 -8.45
N PRO A 322 5.01 -22.98 -7.67
CA PRO A 322 5.39 -21.65 -7.16
C PRO A 322 5.62 -20.59 -8.24
N ARG A 323 6.02 -21.00 -9.45
CA ARG A 323 6.23 -20.08 -10.57
C ARG A 323 4.90 -19.55 -11.10
N GLN A 324 3.94 -20.46 -11.34
CA GLN A 324 2.59 -20.08 -11.79
C GLN A 324 1.84 -19.27 -10.72
N ALA A 325 1.94 -19.66 -9.45
CA ALA A 325 1.39 -18.91 -8.34
C ALA A 325 1.96 -17.48 -8.27
N GLY A 326 3.27 -17.33 -8.46
CA GLY A 326 3.91 -16.02 -8.50
C GLY A 326 3.48 -15.15 -9.69
N GLN A 327 3.31 -15.74 -10.88
CA GLN A 327 2.80 -15.03 -12.07
C GLN A 327 1.35 -14.55 -11.87
N LEU A 328 0.50 -15.43 -11.32
CA LEU A 328 -0.88 -15.09 -11.02
C LEU A 328 -0.93 -13.98 -9.95
N ALA A 329 -0.11 -14.06 -8.90
CA ALA A 329 -0.05 -13.04 -7.87
C ALA A 329 0.40 -11.66 -8.41
N ALA A 330 1.37 -11.64 -9.31
CA ALA A 330 1.81 -10.39 -9.96
C ALA A 330 0.69 -9.79 -10.83
N PHE A 331 -0.03 -10.60 -11.58
CA PHE A 331 -1.19 -10.16 -12.35
C PHE A 331 -2.31 -9.63 -11.45
N VAL A 332 -2.69 -10.39 -10.42
CA VAL A 332 -3.75 -10.03 -9.48
C VAL A 332 -3.42 -8.73 -8.74
N GLN A 333 -2.18 -8.58 -8.26
CA GLN A 333 -1.75 -7.33 -7.62
C GLN A 333 -1.70 -6.17 -8.63
N GLY A 334 -1.18 -6.39 -9.83
CA GLY A 334 -1.08 -5.35 -10.86
C GLY A 334 -2.44 -4.77 -11.22
N VAL A 335 -3.38 -5.64 -11.62
CA VAL A 335 -4.75 -5.23 -11.95
C VAL A 335 -5.48 -4.71 -10.71
N GLY A 336 -5.31 -5.37 -9.57
CA GLY A 336 -5.93 -4.97 -8.31
C GLY A 336 -5.49 -3.59 -7.83
N PHE A 337 -4.21 -3.22 -7.98
CA PHE A 337 -3.76 -1.86 -7.68
C PHE A 337 -4.34 -0.82 -8.62
N LEU A 338 -4.52 -1.13 -9.91
CA LEU A 338 -5.19 -0.23 -10.85
C LEU A 338 -6.66 0.00 -10.44
N ILE A 339 -7.38 -1.04 -10.03
CA ILE A 339 -8.74 -0.93 -9.49
C ILE A 339 -8.73 -0.08 -8.21
N ASN A 340 -7.82 -0.38 -7.29
CA ASN A 340 -7.70 0.31 -6.01
C ASN A 340 -7.34 1.80 -6.16
N ALA A 341 -6.59 2.18 -7.19
CA ALA A 341 -6.24 3.57 -7.48
C ALA A 341 -7.46 4.46 -7.79
N VAL A 342 -8.57 3.86 -8.23
CA VAL A 342 -9.81 4.60 -8.50
C VAL A 342 -10.48 5.06 -7.20
N SER A 343 -10.28 4.33 -6.11
CA SER A 343 -11.01 4.56 -4.85
C SER A 343 -10.78 5.94 -4.21
N PRO A 344 -9.54 6.46 -4.06
CA PRO A 344 -9.34 7.82 -3.53
C PRO A 344 -9.96 8.90 -4.42
N TRP A 345 -9.86 8.72 -5.74
CA TRP A 345 -10.43 9.66 -6.70
C TRP A 345 -11.96 9.68 -6.61
N MET A 346 -12.61 8.52 -6.56
CA MET A 346 -14.05 8.39 -6.37
C MET A 346 -14.50 9.02 -5.05
N THR A 347 -13.76 8.81 -3.96
CA THR A 347 -14.05 9.42 -2.66
C THR A 347 -13.97 10.96 -2.73
N GLY A 348 -12.94 11.52 -3.39
CA GLY A 348 -12.80 12.96 -3.58
C GLY A 348 -13.92 13.54 -4.43
N TRP A 349 -14.31 12.86 -5.51
CA TRP A 349 -15.42 13.23 -6.38
C TRP A 349 -16.77 13.22 -5.62
N LEU A 350 -17.06 12.15 -4.89
CA LEU A 350 -18.26 12.08 -4.04
C LEU A 350 -18.28 13.21 -2.98
N ARG A 351 -17.13 13.50 -2.39
CA ARG A 351 -16.99 14.62 -1.44
C ARG A 351 -17.33 15.98 -2.08
N GLU A 352 -16.91 16.23 -3.32
CA GLU A 352 -17.28 17.46 -4.04
C GLU A 352 -18.78 17.53 -4.32
N LEU A 353 -19.39 16.43 -4.75
CA LEU A 353 -20.81 16.39 -5.08
C LEU A 353 -21.72 16.51 -3.85
N THR A 354 -21.38 15.86 -2.75
CA THR A 354 -22.28 15.72 -1.58
C THR A 354 -21.94 16.67 -0.43
N GLY A 355 -20.81 17.36 -0.49
CA GLY A 355 -20.35 18.25 0.58
C GLY A 355 -19.74 17.53 1.80
N ASN A 356 -19.76 16.18 1.87
CA ASN A 356 -19.23 15.40 2.99
C ASN A 356 -18.65 14.07 2.51
N PHE A 357 -17.96 13.32 3.42
CA PHE A 357 -17.35 12.02 3.10
C PHE A 357 -18.29 10.83 3.35
N VAL A 358 -19.48 11.02 3.93
CA VAL A 358 -20.38 9.93 4.34
C VAL A 358 -20.77 9.07 3.13
N SER A 359 -21.09 9.69 1.99
CA SER A 359 -21.40 8.99 0.74
C SER A 359 -20.31 8.02 0.30
N ALA A 360 -19.03 8.42 0.46
CA ALA A 360 -17.91 7.55 0.13
C ALA A 360 -17.79 6.38 1.11
N TRP A 361 -18.01 6.61 2.42
CA TRP A 361 -18.02 5.53 3.41
C TRP A 361 -19.18 4.55 3.18
N VAL A 362 -20.34 5.03 2.72
CA VAL A 362 -21.45 4.17 2.31
C VAL A 362 -21.06 3.28 1.14
N VAL A 363 -20.44 3.83 0.10
CA VAL A 363 -19.95 3.05 -1.06
C VAL A 363 -18.94 1.98 -0.62
N LEU A 364 -18.00 2.31 0.26
CA LEU A 364 -17.05 1.33 0.80
C LEU A 364 -17.73 0.25 1.64
N THR A 365 -18.74 0.61 2.42
CA THR A 365 -19.56 -0.35 3.20
C THR A 365 -20.27 -1.33 2.27
N VAL A 366 -20.97 -0.82 1.25
CA VAL A 366 -21.67 -1.64 0.26
C VAL A 366 -20.67 -2.56 -0.47
N THR A 367 -19.49 -2.04 -0.83
CA THR A 367 -18.43 -2.83 -1.46
C THR A 367 -17.95 -3.96 -0.53
N ALA A 368 -17.72 -3.68 0.75
CA ALA A 368 -17.29 -4.69 1.72
C ALA A 368 -18.35 -5.79 1.91
N VAL A 369 -19.62 -5.42 2.00
CA VAL A 369 -20.74 -6.37 2.08
C VAL A 369 -20.88 -7.20 0.80
N ALA A 370 -20.75 -6.59 -0.37
CA ALA A 370 -20.75 -7.31 -1.65
C ALA A 370 -19.59 -8.31 -1.73
N MET A 371 -18.39 -7.91 -1.29
CA MET A 371 -17.23 -8.81 -1.25
C MET A 371 -17.38 -9.94 -0.23
N LEU A 372 -18.12 -9.73 0.87
CA LEU A 372 -18.47 -10.79 1.80
C LEU A 372 -19.29 -11.90 1.11
N VAL A 373 -20.22 -11.51 0.24
CA VAL A 373 -21.01 -12.46 -0.57
C VAL A 373 -20.10 -13.15 -1.59
N VAL A 374 -19.27 -12.40 -2.32
CA VAL A 374 -18.34 -12.95 -3.33
C VAL A 374 -17.33 -13.92 -2.71
N THR A 375 -16.93 -13.72 -1.45
CA THR A 375 -16.02 -14.62 -0.72
C THR A 375 -16.50 -16.07 -0.74
N ARG A 376 -17.82 -16.33 -0.77
CA ARG A 376 -18.41 -17.68 -0.83
C ARG A 376 -18.00 -18.47 -2.08
N VAL A 377 -17.69 -17.78 -3.18
CA VAL A 377 -17.26 -18.39 -4.46
C VAL A 377 -15.86 -19.01 -4.35
N PHE A 378 -15.06 -18.62 -3.37
CA PHE A 378 -13.68 -19.09 -3.18
C PHE A 378 -13.62 -20.35 -2.30
N SER A 379 -14.46 -21.37 -2.61
CA SER A 379 -14.37 -22.67 -1.94
C SER A 379 -13.09 -23.42 -2.33
N PRO A 380 -12.39 -24.07 -1.38
CA PRO A 380 -11.19 -24.89 -1.69
C PRO A 380 -11.44 -25.98 -2.74
N ALA A 381 -12.66 -26.49 -2.84
CA ALA A 381 -13.05 -27.45 -3.88
C ALA A 381 -12.91 -26.85 -5.30
N THR A 382 -13.08 -25.54 -5.46
CA THR A 382 -12.99 -24.87 -6.75
C THR A 382 -11.54 -24.52 -7.19
N TYR A 383 -10.54 -24.63 -6.28
CA TYR A 383 -9.12 -24.43 -6.64
C TYR A 383 -8.57 -25.57 -7.47
N ARG A 384 -9.11 -26.79 -7.28
CA ARG A 384 -8.64 -28.00 -7.94
C ARG A 384 -9.25 -28.23 -9.33
N THR A 385 -10.33 -27.52 -9.68
CA THR A 385 -11.04 -27.67 -10.95
C THR A 385 -10.60 -26.66 -12.01
N ALA A 386 -9.69 -25.72 -11.70
CA ALA A 386 -9.07 -24.90 -12.72
C ALA A 386 -8.22 -25.83 -13.62
N PRO A 387 -8.49 -25.88 -14.96
CA PRO A 387 -7.70 -26.71 -15.85
C PRO A 387 -6.23 -26.36 -15.69
N ALA A 388 -5.39 -27.41 -15.63
CA ALA A 388 -3.94 -27.24 -15.71
C ALA A 388 -3.64 -26.51 -17.03
N LEU A 389 -3.12 -25.30 -16.94
CA LEU A 389 -2.70 -24.46 -18.06
C LEU A 389 -1.33 -24.87 -18.55
#